data_fd2c6180e423663ffb445a0b10af769b
#
_entry.id   fd2c6180e423663ffb445a0b10af769b
#
_cell.length_a   1.000
_cell.length_b   1.000
_cell.length_c   1.000
_cell.angle_alpha   90.00
_cell.angle_beta   90.00
_cell.angle_gamma   90.00
#
_symmetry.space_group_name_H-M   'P 1'
#
loop_
_entity.id
_entity.type
_entity.pdbx_description
1 polymer ?
#
loop_
_entity_poly.entity_id
_entity_poly.type
_entity_poly.pdbx_seq_one_letter_code
_entity_poly.pdbx_strand_id
1 'polypeptide(L)'
;TDQIAEVEEEAIQNVLMYIDDHSQENINIESLARTYHMSYSYFARQFRKYYGQSCKQYIEFVRLSKVENLLLFTGHDLSYIAGETGFADCSHLIRTFKKRYQMTPKQFRLQHQNIRN
;
A
#
# COMPACT_ATOMS: atom_id res chain seq x y z
N THR A 1 -21.68 2.85 21.43
CA THR A 1 -22.81 3.49 20.79
C THR A 1 -22.49 3.85 19.36
N ASP A 2 -23.52 4.24 18.62
CA ASP A 2 -23.42 4.60 17.20
C ASP A 2 -22.44 5.75 16.95
N GLN A 3 -22.42 6.75 17.84
CA GLN A 3 -21.52 7.88 17.72
C GLN A 3 -20.05 7.48 17.81
N ILE A 4 -19.71 6.60 18.72
CA ILE A 4 -18.34 6.12 18.89
C ILE A 4 -17.92 5.33 17.65
N ALA A 5 -18.79 4.46 17.15
CA ALA A 5 -18.51 3.68 15.96
C ALA A 5 -18.31 4.58 14.73
N GLU A 6 -19.12 5.62 14.59
CA GLU A 6 -18.99 6.57 13.48
C GLU A 6 -17.65 7.31 13.52
N VAL A 7 -17.22 7.74 14.72
CA VAL A 7 -15.95 8.44 14.88
C VAL A 7 -14.79 7.52 14.56
N GLU A 8 -14.85 6.26 15.01
CA GLU A 8 -13.81 5.27 14.71
C GLU A 8 -13.73 4.98 13.20
N GLU A 9 -14.87 4.80 12.56
CA GLU A 9 -14.90 4.55 11.12
C GLU A 9 -14.33 5.73 10.34
N GLU A 10 -14.69 6.95 10.72
CA GLU A 10 -14.16 8.15 10.09
C GLU A 10 -12.65 8.24 10.27
N ALA A 11 -12.13 7.90 11.46
CA ALA A 11 -10.70 7.89 11.71
C ALA A 11 -10.00 6.89 10.79
N ILE A 12 -10.56 5.69 10.62
CA ILE A 12 -9.96 4.70 9.72
C ILE A 12 -9.98 5.19 8.27
N GLN A 13 -11.07 5.81 7.83
CA GLN A 13 -11.14 6.36 6.48
C GLN A 13 -10.09 7.46 6.27
N ASN A 14 -9.85 8.30 7.28
CA ASN A 14 -8.80 9.32 7.20
C ASN A 14 -7.42 8.67 7.11
N VAL A 15 -7.20 7.56 7.80
CA VAL A 15 -5.94 6.81 7.70
C VAL A 15 -5.76 6.26 6.29
N LEU A 16 -6.81 5.72 5.67
CA LEU A 16 -6.74 5.24 4.29
C LEU A 16 -6.30 6.36 3.35
N MET A 17 -6.89 7.53 3.49
CA MET A 17 -6.54 8.70 2.66
C MET A 17 -5.09 9.12 2.89
N TYR A 18 -4.64 9.13 4.13
CA TYR A 18 -3.26 9.45 4.46
C TYR A 18 -2.30 8.47 3.77
N ILE A 19 -2.60 7.18 3.84
CA ILE A 19 -1.76 6.15 3.23
C ILE A 19 -1.72 6.32 1.71
N ASP A 20 -2.86 6.61 1.09
CA ASP A 20 -2.92 6.82 -0.35
C ASP A 20 -1.99 7.96 -0.79
N ASP A 21 -1.93 9.03 0.01
CA ASP A 21 -1.12 10.21 -0.31
C ASP A 21 0.35 10.08 0.07
N HIS A 22 0.67 9.20 1.03
CA HIS A 22 2.01 9.13 1.61
C HIS A 22 2.65 7.74 1.52
N SER A 23 2.13 6.87 0.65
CA SER A 23 2.58 5.47 0.57
C SER A 23 4.05 5.32 0.18
N GLN A 24 4.63 6.32 -0.49
CA GLN A 24 6.04 6.31 -0.87
C GLN A 24 6.96 6.60 0.33
N GLU A 25 6.41 7.05 1.45
CA GLU A 25 7.17 7.37 2.64
C GLU A 25 7.24 6.15 3.57
N ASN A 26 8.15 6.22 4.53
CA ASN A 26 8.24 5.20 5.57
C ASN A 26 7.15 5.46 6.61
N ILE A 27 6.03 4.77 6.48
CA ILE A 27 4.87 4.97 7.35
C ILE A 27 5.05 4.20 8.65
N ASN A 28 5.00 4.92 9.77
CA ASN A 28 5.04 4.32 11.11
C ASN A 28 3.59 4.13 11.60
N ILE A 29 3.14 2.87 11.64
CA ILE A 29 1.75 2.55 11.99
C ILE A 29 1.44 2.91 13.44
N GLU A 30 2.41 2.75 14.35
CA GLU A 30 2.21 3.14 15.75
C GLU A 30 1.96 4.64 15.88
N SER A 31 2.70 5.45 15.10
CA SER A 31 2.50 6.89 15.09
C SER A 31 1.12 7.26 14.55
N LEU A 32 0.66 6.57 13.52
CA LEU A 32 -0.69 6.78 13.00
C LEU A 32 -1.73 6.47 14.07
N ALA A 33 -1.57 5.36 14.78
CA ALA A 33 -2.51 5.01 15.84
C ALA A 33 -2.56 6.11 16.91
N ARG A 34 -1.40 6.61 17.32
CA ARG A 34 -1.32 7.67 18.33
C ARG A 34 -2.01 8.97 17.87
N THR A 35 -1.90 9.27 16.58
CA THR A 35 -2.55 10.46 16.01
C THR A 35 -4.06 10.44 16.27
N TYR A 36 -4.65 9.25 16.28
CA TYR A 36 -6.08 9.07 16.52
C TYR A 36 -6.38 8.57 17.92
N HIS A 37 -5.43 8.76 18.86
CA HIS A 37 -5.60 8.42 20.28
C HIS A 37 -5.90 6.94 20.51
N MET A 38 -5.29 6.08 19.72
CA MET A 38 -5.47 4.63 19.81
C MET A 38 -4.15 3.94 20.14
N SER A 39 -4.20 2.87 20.95
CA SER A 39 -3.06 1.97 21.08
C SER A 39 -2.88 1.21 19.75
N TYR A 40 -1.67 0.70 19.52
CA TYR A 40 -1.40 -0.06 18.31
C TYR A 40 -2.37 -1.25 18.17
N SER A 41 -2.56 -2.00 19.26
CA SER A 41 -3.44 -3.18 19.23
C SER A 41 -4.88 -2.83 18.90
N TYR A 42 -5.39 -1.77 19.53
CA TYR A 42 -6.75 -1.32 19.28
C TYR A 42 -6.91 -0.84 17.84
N PHE A 43 -5.97 -0.03 17.38
CA PHE A 43 -5.95 0.47 16.00
C PHE A 43 -5.95 -0.69 14.99
N ALA A 44 -5.09 -1.69 15.22
CA ALA A 44 -4.98 -2.84 14.31
C ALA A 44 -6.32 -3.59 14.21
N ARG A 45 -6.99 -3.79 15.35
CA ARG A 45 -8.29 -4.45 15.35
C ARG A 45 -9.35 -3.62 14.63
N GLN A 46 -9.39 -2.31 14.88
CA GLN A 46 -10.37 -1.44 14.24
C GLN A 46 -10.13 -1.32 12.75
N PHE A 47 -8.87 -1.20 12.34
CA PHE A 47 -8.55 -1.14 10.92
C PHE A 47 -9.04 -2.39 10.19
N ARG A 48 -8.75 -3.57 10.74
CA ARG A 48 -9.20 -4.83 10.15
C ARG A 48 -10.73 -4.94 10.15
N LYS A 49 -11.36 -4.46 11.21
CA LYS A 49 -12.83 -4.47 11.31
C LYS A 49 -13.49 -3.65 10.19
N TYR A 50 -12.99 -2.45 9.94
CA TYR A 50 -13.61 -1.55 8.97
C TYR A 50 -13.12 -1.73 7.55
N TYR A 51 -11.93 -2.29 7.36
CA TYR A 51 -11.37 -2.46 6.02
C TYR A 51 -11.28 -3.91 5.56
N GLY A 52 -11.18 -4.86 6.49
CA GLY A 52 -11.09 -6.29 6.14
C GLY A 52 -9.68 -6.82 6.02
N GLN A 53 -8.67 -5.94 6.01
CA GLN A 53 -7.26 -6.32 5.93
C GLN A 53 -6.46 -5.53 6.95
N SER A 54 -5.22 -5.96 7.22
CA SER A 54 -4.35 -5.20 8.11
C SER A 54 -3.89 -3.90 7.45
N CYS A 55 -3.51 -2.94 8.28
CA CYS A 55 -2.97 -1.67 7.78
C CYS A 55 -1.72 -1.89 6.92
N LYS A 56 -0.85 -2.82 7.34
CA LYS A 56 0.35 -3.17 6.57
C LYS A 56 -0.01 -3.71 5.19
N GLN A 57 -1.02 -4.57 5.11
CA GLN A 57 -1.49 -5.12 3.84
C GLN A 57 -2.04 -4.01 2.93
N TYR A 58 -2.73 -3.05 3.51
CA TYR A 58 -3.25 -1.94 2.74
C TYR A 58 -2.12 -1.07 2.17
N ILE A 59 -1.10 -0.79 2.98
CA ILE A 59 0.06 -0.02 2.50
C ILE A 59 0.72 -0.74 1.34
N GLU A 60 0.92 -2.06 1.44
CA GLU A 60 1.49 -2.86 0.35
C GLU A 60 0.62 -2.80 -0.91
N PHE A 61 -0.70 -2.90 -0.72
CA PHE A 61 -1.64 -2.83 -1.85
C PHE A 61 -1.52 -1.50 -2.60
N VAL A 62 -1.48 -0.39 -1.86
CA VAL A 62 -1.37 0.94 -2.48
C VAL A 62 -0.04 1.07 -3.21
N ARG A 63 1.05 0.64 -2.59
CA ARG A 63 2.37 0.69 -3.23
C ARG A 63 2.42 -0.15 -4.51
N LEU A 64 1.87 -1.36 -4.47
CA LEU A 64 1.85 -2.23 -5.64
C LEU A 64 0.97 -1.68 -6.76
N SER A 65 -0.13 -1.02 -6.42
CA SER A 65 -0.98 -0.36 -7.42
C SER A 65 -0.21 0.72 -8.17
N LYS A 66 0.61 1.48 -7.46
CA LYS A 66 1.46 2.52 -8.07
C LYS A 66 2.56 1.89 -8.91
N VAL A 67 3.14 0.77 -8.47
CA VAL A 67 4.11 0.02 -9.27
C VAL A 67 3.49 -0.42 -10.58
N GLU A 68 2.28 -0.97 -10.53
CA GLU A 68 1.55 -1.40 -11.72
C GLU A 68 1.44 -0.27 -12.74
N ASN A 69 1.01 0.90 -12.29
CA ASN A 69 0.86 2.05 -13.16
C ASN A 69 2.19 2.47 -13.79
N LEU A 70 3.27 2.48 -13.02
CA LEU A 70 4.58 2.84 -13.56
C LEU A 70 5.12 1.80 -14.53
N LEU A 71 4.85 0.52 -14.28
CA LEU A 71 5.23 -0.54 -15.22
C LEU A 71 4.48 -0.42 -16.54
N LEU A 72 3.19 -0.08 -16.49
CA LEU A 72 2.34 -0.04 -17.67
C LEU A 72 2.53 1.23 -18.49
N PHE A 73 2.75 2.37 -17.83
CA PHE A 73 2.67 3.66 -18.51
C PHE A 73 3.99 4.41 -18.58
N THR A 74 5.08 3.83 -18.10
CA THR A 74 6.40 4.45 -18.19
C THR A 74 7.45 3.42 -18.60
N GLY A 75 8.63 3.92 -19.01
CA GLY A 75 9.79 3.08 -19.27
C GLY A 75 10.79 3.06 -18.14
N HIS A 76 10.43 3.56 -16.96
CA HIS A 76 11.36 3.61 -15.83
C HIS A 76 11.83 2.22 -15.41
N ASP A 77 13.09 2.12 -14.95
CA ASP A 77 13.61 0.86 -14.46
C ASP A 77 13.11 0.55 -13.05
N LEU A 78 13.38 -0.67 -12.59
CA LEU A 78 12.87 -1.15 -11.31
C LEU A 78 13.45 -0.39 -10.12
N SER A 79 14.69 0.06 -10.20
CA SER A 79 15.29 0.84 -9.12
C SER A 79 14.54 2.15 -8.91
N TYR A 80 14.23 2.83 -9.99
CA TYR A 80 13.45 4.07 -9.93
C TYR A 80 12.06 3.79 -9.38
N ILE A 81 11.40 2.76 -9.90
CA ILE A 81 10.03 2.42 -9.47
C ILE A 81 10.00 2.06 -7.98
N ALA A 82 10.98 1.26 -7.50
CA ALA A 82 11.05 0.90 -6.09
C ALA A 82 11.16 2.15 -5.21
N GLY A 83 12.04 3.08 -5.58
CA GLY A 83 12.22 4.33 -4.82
C GLY A 83 10.97 5.20 -4.82
N GLU A 84 10.32 5.33 -5.96
CA GLU A 84 9.14 6.19 -6.10
C GLU A 84 7.91 5.63 -5.39
N THR A 85 7.85 4.33 -5.16
CA THR A 85 6.66 3.69 -4.61
C THR A 85 6.80 3.27 -3.15
N GLY A 86 7.97 3.49 -2.54
CA GLY A 86 8.16 3.25 -1.11
C GLY A 86 8.75 1.90 -0.75
N PHE A 87 9.23 1.13 -1.73
CA PHE A 87 9.95 -0.11 -1.44
C PHE A 87 11.41 0.19 -1.08
N ALA A 88 11.96 -0.60 -0.17
CA ALA A 88 13.33 -0.39 0.30
C ALA A 88 14.36 -0.52 -0.83
N ASP A 89 14.15 -1.49 -1.73
CA ASP A 89 15.02 -1.75 -2.87
C ASP A 89 14.29 -2.62 -3.89
N CYS A 90 14.98 -2.91 -5.02
CA CYS A 90 14.42 -3.76 -6.07
C CYS A 90 14.07 -5.16 -5.58
N SER A 91 14.90 -5.73 -4.72
CA SER A 91 14.68 -7.09 -4.22
C SER A 91 13.37 -7.16 -3.42
N HIS A 92 13.12 -6.17 -2.58
CA HIS A 92 11.88 -6.09 -1.80
C HIS A 92 10.67 -5.94 -2.74
N LEU A 93 10.77 -5.06 -3.72
CA LEU A 93 9.72 -4.87 -4.72
C LEU A 93 9.43 -6.17 -5.46
N ILE A 94 10.46 -6.84 -5.96
CA ILE A 94 10.29 -8.07 -6.74
C ILE A 94 9.62 -9.16 -5.93
N ARG A 95 10.06 -9.36 -4.68
CA ARG A 95 9.46 -10.39 -3.82
C ARG A 95 7.99 -10.10 -3.54
N THR A 96 7.68 -8.87 -3.18
CA THR A 96 6.31 -8.48 -2.84
C THR A 96 5.40 -8.55 -4.05
N PHE A 97 5.89 -8.08 -5.20
CA PHE A 97 5.14 -8.11 -6.45
C PHE A 97 4.85 -9.55 -6.89
N LYS A 98 5.87 -10.39 -6.89
CA LYS A 98 5.73 -11.79 -7.32
C LYS A 98 4.75 -12.55 -6.43
N LYS A 99 4.77 -12.28 -5.12
CA LYS A 99 3.86 -12.92 -4.19
C LYS A 99 2.40 -12.60 -4.53
N ARG A 100 2.12 -11.36 -4.93
CA ARG A 100 0.75 -10.93 -5.22
C ARG A 100 0.30 -11.28 -6.64
N TYR A 101 1.16 -11.07 -7.63
CA TYR A 101 0.78 -11.19 -9.03
C TYR A 101 1.21 -12.50 -9.67
N GLN A 102 1.94 -13.34 -8.95
CA GLN A 102 2.43 -14.64 -9.42
C GLN A 102 3.38 -14.53 -10.62
N MET A 103 3.98 -13.36 -10.82
CA MET A 103 4.99 -13.11 -11.84
C MET A 103 5.85 -11.93 -11.39
N THR A 104 7.03 -11.80 -11.99
CA THR A 104 7.93 -10.69 -11.68
C THR A 104 7.44 -9.40 -12.34
N PRO A 105 7.87 -8.23 -11.84
CA PRO A 105 7.54 -6.96 -12.51
C PRO A 105 7.97 -6.94 -13.98
N LYS A 106 9.13 -7.51 -14.29
CA LYS A 106 9.62 -7.56 -15.67
C LYS A 106 8.69 -8.40 -16.55
N GLN A 107 8.27 -9.57 -16.06
CA GLN A 107 7.34 -10.43 -16.79
C GLN A 107 6.00 -9.70 -16.99
N PHE A 108 5.54 -9.02 -15.95
CA PHE A 108 4.28 -8.26 -16.03
C PHE A 108 4.36 -7.18 -17.10
N ARG A 109 5.44 -6.41 -17.12
CA ARG A 109 5.64 -5.35 -18.12
C ARG A 109 5.68 -5.91 -19.53
N LEU A 110 6.44 -6.98 -19.74
CA LEU A 110 6.56 -7.59 -21.06
C LEU A 110 5.23 -8.14 -21.57
N GLN A 111 4.48 -8.79 -20.70
CA GLN A 111 3.18 -9.34 -21.05
C GLN A 111 2.22 -8.25 -21.51
N HIS A 112 2.20 -7.13 -20.82
CA HIS A 112 1.29 -6.04 -21.17
C HIS A 112 1.77 -5.23 -22.36
N GLN A 113 3.08 -5.15 -22.60
CA GLN A 113 3.60 -4.53 -23.81
C GLN A 113 3.16 -5.31 -25.05
N ASN A 114 3.21 -6.64 -24.97
CA ASN A 114 2.78 -7.49 -26.08
C ASN A 114 1.30 -7.31 -26.39
N ILE A 115 0.47 -7.12 -25.38
CA ILE A 115 -0.95 -6.88 -25.57
C ILE A 115 -1.19 -5.52 -26.23
N ARG A 116 -0.40 -4.49 -25.86
CA ARG A 116 -0.57 -3.13 -26.39
C ARG A 116 -0.06 -2.98 -27.83
N ASN A 117 0.85 -3.82 -28.23
CA ASN A 117 1.37 -3.81 -29.58
C ASN A 117 0.46 -4.59 -30.53
#